data_87a74dbbfa43379f4550a404b437b312
#
_entry.id   87a74dbbfa43379f4550a404b437b312
#
_cell.length_a   1.000
_cell.length_b   1.000
_cell.length_c   1.000
_cell.angle_alpha   90.00
_cell.angle_beta   90.00
_cell.angle_gamma   90.00
#
_symmetry.space_group_name_H-M   'P 1'
#
loop_
_entity.id
_entity.type
_entity.pdbx_description
1 polymer ?
#
loop_
_entity_poly.entity_id
_entity_poly.type
_entity_poly.pdbx_seq_one_letter_code
_entity_poly.pdbx_strand_id
1 'polypeptide(L)'
;MAFCIPRLDIEQDEIDRFQVVIAQLQVEGGYLVSDEQKALLHRALWDDEGHRTSNTIARPAAAIAETAGFELPEGKTFLIVKESQIGKAHRFSSEKLSPVLGIFRYSRFEQALEMVRAIYEVGGKGHSCGIYSFDDDHIHRLALTAPVSRIMVRQPQSKANAGAFNNGMPMTSSLGCGTWGGNIVSENVHLKHYMNTTWVSVPIKIDQPSDDELFGDFYDPALEMEAAEGEAMVA
;
A
#
# COMPACT_ATOMS: atom_id res chain seq x y z
N MET A 1 -3.44 -1.61 6.24
CA MET A 1 -3.64 -0.19 5.90
C MET A 1 -2.65 0.61 6.74
N ALA A 2 -1.65 1.20 6.12
CA ALA A 2 -0.64 2.00 6.80
C ALA A 2 -1.04 3.48 6.65
N PHE A 3 -1.13 4.22 7.74
CA PHE A 3 -1.35 5.66 7.71
C PHE A 3 0.00 6.35 7.90
N CYS A 4 0.43 7.10 6.88
CA CYS A 4 1.52 8.04 7.01
C CYS A 4 0.93 9.40 7.39
N ILE A 5 1.28 9.92 8.56
CA ILE A 5 0.74 11.18 9.07
C ILE A 5 1.72 12.30 8.78
N PRO A 6 1.27 13.42 8.20
CA PRO A 6 2.15 14.52 7.80
C PRO A 6 2.85 15.18 8.99
N ARG A 7 4.07 15.62 8.74
CA ARG A 7 4.77 16.56 9.60
C ARG A 7 4.05 17.91 9.51
N LEU A 8 3.41 18.33 10.59
CA LEU A 8 3.11 19.73 10.81
C LEU A 8 4.37 20.40 11.37
N ASP A 9 4.95 21.31 10.61
CA ASP A 9 6.03 22.17 11.12
C ASP A 9 5.44 23.12 12.16
N ILE A 10 5.53 22.73 13.41
CA ILE A 10 5.32 23.60 14.55
C ILE A 10 6.56 23.45 15.42
N GLU A 11 7.42 24.47 15.36
CA GLU A 11 8.34 24.76 16.45
C GLU A 11 7.47 25.14 17.65
N GLN A 12 7.30 24.24 18.57
CA GLN A 12 7.05 24.46 19.99
C GLN A 12 6.71 23.12 20.66
N ASP A 13 7.52 22.81 21.69
CA ASP A 13 7.28 21.87 22.77
C ASP A 13 6.62 20.52 22.43
N GLU A 14 7.42 19.48 22.49
CA GLU A 14 7.17 18.04 22.73
C GLU A 14 5.69 17.54 22.80
N ILE A 15 4.79 18.11 22.03
CA ILE A 15 3.48 17.48 21.82
C ILE A 15 3.76 16.19 21.07
N ASP A 16 3.66 15.07 21.76
CA ASP A 16 3.75 13.75 21.14
C ASP A 16 2.64 13.63 20.09
N ARG A 17 2.98 13.96 18.84
CA ARG A 17 2.06 13.95 17.69
C ARG A 17 1.37 12.60 17.54
N PHE A 18 2.04 11.53 17.96
CA PHE A 18 1.46 10.19 17.99
C PHE A 18 0.27 10.12 18.95
N GLN A 19 0.35 10.78 20.12
CA GLN A 19 -0.76 10.85 21.07
C GLN A 19 -1.91 11.73 20.54
N VAL A 20 -1.59 12.82 19.85
CA VAL A 20 -2.61 13.69 19.23
C VAL A 20 -3.41 12.90 18.19
N VAL A 21 -2.75 12.10 17.37
CA VAL A 21 -3.41 11.25 16.38
C VAL A 21 -4.29 10.19 17.04
N ILE A 22 -3.80 9.55 18.10
CA ILE A 22 -4.62 8.58 18.85
C ILE A 22 -5.86 9.27 19.42
N ALA A 23 -5.69 10.43 20.03
CA ALA A 23 -6.82 11.20 20.58
C ALA A 23 -7.85 11.55 19.50
N GLN A 24 -7.40 12.02 18.33
CA GLN A 24 -8.29 12.29 17.21
C GLN A 24 -9.01 11.02 16.72
N LEU A 25 -8.31 9.92 16.57
CA LEU A 25 -8.92 8.64 16.19
C LEU A 25 -9.96 8.17 17.21
N GLN A 26 -9.74 8.44 18.52
CA GLN A 26 -10.71 8.11 19.55
C GLN A 26 -11.96 8.99 19.49
N VAL A 27 -11.84 10.26 19.08
CA VAL A 27 -12.98 11.15 18.79
C VAL A 27 -13.79 10.62 17.61
N GLU A 28 -13.12 10.09 16.58
CA GLU A 28 -13.76 9.48 15.39
C GLU A 28 -14.34 8.07 15.62
N GLY A 29 -14.43 7.62 16.86
CA GLY A 29 -15.03 6.33 17.23
C GLY A 29 -14.01 5.19 17.40
N GLY A 30 -12.72 5.48 17.43
CA GLY A 30 -11.69 4.50 17.76
C GLY A 30 -11.67 4.14 19.25
N TYR A 31 -11.35 2.90 19.55
CA TYR A 31 -11.08 2.43 20.89
C TYR A 31 -9.64 1.93 20.99
N LEU A 32 -8.82 2.61 21.79
CA LEU A 32 -7.46 2.19 22.05
C LEU A 32 -7.45 1.02 23.02
N VAL A 33 -7.04 -0.15 22.57
CA VAL A 33 -6.96 -1.36 23.40
C VAL A 33 -5.77 -1.28 24.36
N SER A 34 -5.94 -1.86 25.56
CA SER A 34 -4.83 -2.09 26.51
C SER A 34 -3.92 -3.23 26.01
N ASP A 35 -2.78 -3.43 26.67
CA ASP A 35 -1.86 -4.53 26.31
C ASP A 35 -2.50 -5.90 26.60
N GLU A 36 -3.31 -6.03 27.65
CA GLU A 36 -4.08 -7.23 27.94
C GLU A 36 -5.13 -7.50 26.86
N GLN A 37 -5.89 -6.47 26.48
CA GLN A 37 -6.88 -6.56 25.41
C GLN A 37 -6.22 -6.85 24.06
N LYS A 38 -5.03 -6.30 23.79
CA LYS A 38 -4.25 -6.61 22.59
C LYS A 38 -3.90 -8.10 22.53
N ALA A 39 -3.50 -8.71 23.65
CA ALA A 39 -3.21 -10.14 23.71
C ALA A 39 -4.46 -11.00 23.50
N LEU A 40 -5.61 -10.60 24.06
CA LEU A 40 -6.92 -11.23 23.81
C LEU A 40 -7.31 -11.13 22.34
N LEU A 41 -7.22 -9.93 21.78
CA LEU A 41 -7.53 -9.64 20.38
C LEU A 41 -6.64 -10.43 19.43
N HIS A 42 -5.35 -10.61 19.74
CA HIS A 42 -4.45 -11.42 18.94
C HIS A 42 -4.94 -12.87 18.85
N ARG A 43 -5.32 -13.49 19.97
CA ARG A 43 -5.85 -14.86 19.99
C ARG A 43 -7.21 -15.00 19.31
N ALA A 44 -8.03 -13.95 19.31
CA ALA A 44 -9.32 -13.97 18.62
C ALA A 44 -9.17 -13.84 17.10
N LEU A 45 -8.19 -13.05 16.65
CA LEU A 45 -8.00 -12.73 15.24
C LEU A 45 -7.21 -13.79 14.46
N TRP A 46 -6.34 -14.55 15.10
CA TRP A 46 -5.49 -15.57 14.45
C TRP A 46 -5.49 -16.87 15.26
N ASP A 47 -5.47 -17.99 14.56
CA ASP A 47 -5.21 -19.30 15.12
C ASP A 47 -3.70 -19.51 15.42
N ASP A 48 -3.35 -20.68 15.95
CA ASP A 48 -1.96 -21.02 16.32
C ASP A 48 -1.05 -21.11 15.08
N GLU A 49 -1.59 -21.47 13.93
CA GLU A 49 -0.85 -21.52 12.64
C GLU A 49 -0.75 -20.14 11.98
N GLY A 50 -1.55 -19.18 12.45
CA GLY A 50 -1.53 -17.78 12.03
C GLY A 50 -2.47 -17.43 10.93
N HIS A 51 -3.41 -18.28 10.64
CA HIS A 51 -4.50 -17.95 9.74
C HIS A 51 -5.53 -17.07 10.44
N ARG A 52 -6.20 -16.26 9.65
CA ARG A 52 -7.30 -15.42 10.15
C ARG A 52 -8.50 -16.27 10.52
N THR A 53 -9.02 -16.03 11.72
CA THR A 53 -10.25 -16.69 12.17
C THR A 53 -11.48 -16.13 11.45
N SER A 54 -12.33 -17.00 10.93
CA SER A 54 -13.51 -16.62 10.12
C SER A 54 -14.54 -15.79 10.89
N ASN A 55 -14.65 -15.98 12.20
CA ASN A 55 -15.61 -15.29 13.07
C ASN A 55 -15.24 -13.82 13.36
N THR A 56 -14.07 -13.36 12.93
CA THR A 56 -13.62 -11.95 13.08
C THR A 56 -13.47 -11.22 11.75
N ILE A 57 -13.53 -11.92 10.61
CA ILE A 57 -13.44 -11.30 9.27
C ILE A 57 -14.75 -10.60 8.94
N ALA A 58 -14.66 -9.35 8.46
CA ALA A 58 -15.78 -8.50 8.08
C ALA A 58 -16.86 -8.34 9.17
N ARG A 59 -16.48 -8.45 10.45
CA ARG A 59 -17.37 -8.26 11.58
C ARG A 59 -17.24 -6.85 12.17
N PRO A 60 -18.30 -6.30 12.76
CA PRO A 60 -18.22 -5.04 13.51
C PRO A 60 -17.24 -5.13 14.68
N ALA A 61 -16.65 -4.00 15.08
CA ALA A 61 -15.68 -3.95 16.18
C ALA A 61 -16.23 -4.50 17.49
N ALA A 62 -17.52 -4.26 17.80
CA ALA A 62 -18.17 -4.81 19.00
C ALA A 62 -18.19 -6.34 19.00
N ALA A 63 -18.54 -6.99 17.89
CA ALA A 63 -18.54 -8.45 17.79
C ALA A 63 -17.11 -9.05 17.87
N ILE A 64 -16.12 -8.31 17.38
CA ILE A 64 -14.70 -8.72 17.51
C ILE A 64 -14.23 -8.61 18.96
N ALA A 65 -14.58 -7.52 19.66
CA ALA A 65 -14.26 -7.32 21.06
C ALA A 65 -14.91 -8.41 21.93
N GLU A 66 -16.20 -8.71 21.71
CA GLU A 66 -16.93 -9.81 22.35
C GLU A 66 -16.26 -11.17 22.11
N THR A 67 -15.89 -11.48 20.86
CA THR A 67 -15.15 -12.70 20.50
C THR A 67 -13.79 -12.76 21.22
N ALA A 68 -13.14 -11.61 21.44
CA ALA A 68 -11.88 -11.51 22.16
C ALA A 68 -12.06 -11.54 23.69
N GLY A 69 -13.28 -11.44 24.19
CA GLY A 69 -13.59 -11.52 25.63
C GLY A 69 -13.50 -10.20 26.38
N PHE A 70 -13.75 -9.08 25.71
CA PHE A 70 -13.88 -7.76 26.36
C PHE A 70 -15.00 -6.93 25.76
N GLU A 71 -15.53 -5.99 26.56
CA GLU A 71 -16.60 -5.09 26.14
C GLU A 71 -16.03 -3.87 25.40
N LEU A 72 -16.70 -3.47 24.33
CA LEU A 72 -16.43 -2.25 23.60
C LEU A 72 -17.44 -1.17 24.03
N PRO A 73 -16.99 0.01 24.50
CA PRO A 73 -17.90 1.10 24.86
C PRO A 73 -18.79 1.54 23.69
N GLU A 74 -20.00 2.00 24.02
CA GLU A 74 -20.96 2.48 23.03
C GLU A 74 -20.37 3.61 22.17
N GLY A 75 -20.73 3.63 20.90
CA GLY A 75 -20.22 4.62 19.92
C GLY A 75 -18.83 4.31 19.36
N LYS A 76 -18.15 3.26 19.82
CA LYS A 76 -16.86 2.84 19.26
C LYS A 76 -17.07 1.89 18.08
N THR A 77 -16.43 2.21 16.95
CA THR A 77 -16.66 1.54 15.67
C THR A 77 -15.44 0.81 15.13
N PHE A 78 -14.25 1.09 15.68
CA PHE A 78 -13.00 0.39 15.33
C PHE A 78 -12.04 0.32 16.51
N LEU A 79 -11.15 -0.69 16.47
CA LEU A 79 -10.14 -0.93 17.50
C LEU A 79 -8.79 -0.37 17.05
N ILE A 80 -8.05 0.25 17.96
CA ILE A 80 -6.71 0.80 17.74
C ILE A 80 -5.70 -0.03 18.52
N VAL A 81 -4.70 -0.57 17.84
CA VAL A 81 -3.62 -1.36 18.42
C VAL A 81 -2.30 -0.62 18.21
N LYS A 82 -1.59 -0.28 19.29
CA LYS A 82 -0.22 0.22 19.20
C LYS A 82 0.73 -0.93 18.87
N GLU A 83 1.55 -0.72 17.83
CA GLU A 83 2.60 -1.64 17.42
C GLU A 83 3.95 -0.95 17.33
N SER A 84 5.01 -1.67 17.68
CA SER A 84 6.40 -1.20 17.57
C SER A 84 7.24 -2.04 16.63
N GLN A 85 6.77 -3.24 16.26
CA GLN A 85 7.50 -4.17 15.42
C GLN A 85 6.64 -4.64 14.25
N ILE A 86 7.30 -4.96 13.14
CA ILE A 86 6.69 -5.42 11.90
C ILE A 86 7.26 -6.79 11.56
N GLY A 87 6.43 -7.71 11.13
CA GLY A 87 6.89 -9.04 10.74
C GLY A 87 5.82 -10.10 10.93
N LYS A 88 6.10 -11.32 10.50
CA LYS A 88 5.18 -12.46 10.60
C LYS A 88 4.81 -12.79 12.05
N ALA A 89 5.72 -12.56 13.00
CA ALA A 89 5.46 -12.73 14.42
C ALA A 89 4.62 -11.57 15.03
N HIS A 90 4.56 -10.41 14.34
CA HIS A 90 3.84 -9.20 14.75
C HIS A 90 2.62 -8.98 13.85
N ARG A 91 1.65 -9.86 13.97
CA ARG A 91 0.53 -10.03 13.03
C ARG A 91 -0.35 -8.81 12.86
N PHE A 92 -0.39 -7.89 13.83
CA PHE A 92 -1.08 -6.60 13.64
C PHE A 92 -0.44 -5.71 12.56
N SER A 93 0.73 -6.06 12.04
CA SER A 93 1.32 -5.44 10.86
C SER A 93 0.73 -5.96 9.53
N SER A 94 0.00 -7.09 9.54
CA SER A 94 -0.64 -7.65 8.36
C SER A 94 -2.04 -7.11 8.11
N GLU A 95 -2.64 -7.47 6.98
CA GLU A 95 -4.04 -7.20 6.68
C GLU A 95 -4.96 -7.99 7.63
N LYS A 96 -5.99 -7.33 8.14
CA LYS A 96 -6.87 -7.91 9.16
C LYS A 96 -8.30 -8.18 8.67
N LEU A 97 -8.70 -7.63 7.50
CA LEU A 97 -10.05 -7.73 6.93
C LEU A 97 -11.16 -7.42 7.96
N SER A 98 -10.87 -6.50 8.86
CA SER A 98 -11.69 -6.16 10.02
C SER A 98 -11.38 -4.74 10.49
N PRO A 99 -12.27 -4.06 11.25
CA PRO A 99 -12.06 -2.70 11.76
C PRO A 99 -11.05 -2.68 12.94
N VAL A 100 -9.86 -3.23 12.70
CA VAL A 100 -8.73 -3.21 13.64
C VAL A 100 -7.56 -2.50 12.99
N LEU A 101 -7.20 -1.34 13.53
CA LEU A 101 -6.15 -0.47 13.05
C LEU A 101 -4.87 -0.69 13.85
N GLY A 102 -3.82 -1.20 13.20
CA GLY A 102 -2.46 -1.17 13.76
C GLY A 102 -1.82 0.20 13.49
N ILE A 103 -1.30 0.84 14.54
CA ILE A 103 -0.61 2.12 14.43
C ILE A 103 0.83 2.00 14.89
N PHE A 104 1.72 2.64 14.12
CA PHE A 104 3.17 2.59 14.31
C PHE A 104 3.71 4.00 14.46
N ARG A 105 4.68 4.19 15.35
CA ARG A 105 5.37 5.45 15.54
C ARG A 105 6.67 5.46 14.74
N TYR A 106 6.94 6.58 14.08
CA TYR A 106 8.23 6.86 13.45
C TYR A 106 8.70 8.27 13.82
N SER A 107 10.01 8.51 13.73
CA SER A 107 10.63 9.79 14.06
C SER A 107 11.12 10.56 12.83
N ARG A 108 11.39 9.87 11.72
CA ARG A 108 11.86 10.45 10.46
C ARG A 108 11.14 9.81 9.29
N PHE A 109 10.95 10.55 8.21
CA PHE A 109 10.22 10.05 7.04
C PHE A 109 10.87 8.82 6.40
N GLU A 110 12.20 8.72 6.40
CA GLU A 110 12.95 7.54 5.95
C GLU A 110 12.52 6.29 6.69
N GLN A 111 12.39 6.38 8.01
CA GLN A 111 11.89 5.27 8.82
C GLN A 111 10.45 4.90 8.44
N ALA A 112 9.60 5.88 8.14
CA ALA A 112 8.25 5.60 7.66
C ALA A 112 8.27 4.82 6.34
N LEU A 113 9.15 5.17 5.39
CA LEU A 113 9.32 4.45 4.12
C LEU A 113 9.80 3.00 4.33
N GLU A 114 10.74 2.78 5.24
CA GLU A 114 11.22 1.44 5.61
C GLU A 114 10.09 0.61 6.23
N MET A 115 9.30 1.20 7.14
CA MET A 115 8.15 0.55 7.76
C MET A 115 7.08 0.20 6.73
N VAL A 116 6.79 1.09 5.78
CA VAL A 116 5.84 0.82 4.68
C VAL A 116 6.30 -0.39 3.87
N ARG A 117 7.57 -0.46 3.46
CA ARG A 117 8.11 -1.63 2.76
C ARG A 117 7.94 -2.91 3.58
N ALA A 118 8.35 -2.88 4.84
CA ALA A 118 8.26 -4.03 5.74
C ALA A 118 6.82 -4.51 5.94
N ILE A 119 5.85 -3.58 6.07
CA ILE A 119 4.42 -3.91 6.20
C ILE A 119 3.91 -4.61 4.93
N TYR A 120 4.30 -4.15 3.73
CA TYR A 120 3.89 -4.79 2.48
C TYR A 120 4.53 -6.17 2.27
N GLU A 121 5.73 -6.43 2.80
CA GLU A 121 6.32 -7.77 2.79
C GLU A 121 5.52 -8.78 3.65
N VAL A 122 4.81 -8.31 4.67
CA VAL A 122 3.99 -9.13 5.57
C VAL A 122 2.54 -9.22 5.08
N GLY A 123 1.96 -8.09 4.68
CA GLY A 123 0.54 -7.95 4.38
C GLY A 123 0.15 -8.17 2.92
N GLY A 124 1.13 -8.33 2.03
CA GLY A 124 0.92 -8.43 0.57
C GLY A 124 1.06 -7.11 -0.17
N LYS A 125 1.55 -7.18 -1.41
CA LYS A 125 1.87 -6.06 -2.30
C LYS A 125 0.76 -5.82 -3.33
N GLY A 126 0.81 -4.66 -3.98
CA GLY A 126 0.07 -4.36 -5.21
C GLY A 126 -1.17 -3.51 -5.05
N HIS A 127 -1.85 -3.53 -3.91
CA HIS A 127 -3.15 -2.86 -3.80
C HIS A 127 -3.04 -1.32 -3.80
N SER A 128 -2.87 -0.69 -2.66
CA SER A 128 -2.84 0.76 -2.54
C SER A 128 -2.20 1.23 -1.23
N CYS A 129 -1.64 2.43 -1.23
CA CYS A 129 -1.15 3.15 -0.07
C CYS A 129 -1.80 4.53 0.01
N GLY A 130 -1.81 5.16 1.19
CA GLY A 130 -2.30 6.52 1.38
C GLY A 130 -1.25 7.39 2.05
N ILE A 131 -1.24 8.68 1.70
CA ILE A 131 -0.43 9.69 2.36
C ILE A 131 -1.24 10.97 2.58
N TYR A 132 -1.14 11.52 3.79
CA TYR A 132 -1.65 12.84 4.13
C TYR A 132 -0.46 13.77 4.32
N SER A 133 0.02 14.36 3.25
CA SER A 133 1.15 15.31 3.23
C SER A 133 0.88 16.41 2.23
N PHE A 134 1.45 17.59 2.47
CA PHE A 134 1.56 18.71 1.52
C PHE A 134 3.00 18.88 1.04
N ASP A 135 3.91 18.01 1.44
CA ASP A 135 5.29 17.95 0.98
C ASP A 135 5.37 17.04 -0.24
N ASP A 136 5.63 17.62 -1.39
CA ASP A 136 5.68 16.91 -2.68
C ASP A 136 6.85 15.91 -2.74
N ASP A 137 7.99 16.19 -2.06
CA ASP A 137 9.10 15.25 -1.96
C ASP A 137 8.68 13.98 -1.19
N HIS A 138 7.96 14.14 -0.07
CA HIS A 138 7.43 13.00 0.66
C HIS A 138 6.46 12.17 -0.18
N ILE A 139 5.57 12.83 -0.95
CA ILE A 139 4.62 12.15 -1.83
C ILE A 139 5.36 11.36 -2.91
N HIS A 140 6.32 12.02 -3.58
CA HIS A 140 7.12 11.41 -4.64
C HIS A 140 7.94 10.21 -4.13
N ARG A 141 8.65 10.38 -3.03
CA ARG A 141 9.48 9.32 -2.42
C ARG A 141 8.65 8.13 -1.96
N LEU A 142 7.44 8.36 -1.40
CA LEU A 142 6.54 7.27 -1.10
C LEU A 142 6.09 6.53 -2.36
N ALA A 143 5.77 7.26 -3.44
CA ALA A 143 5.35 6.67 -4.71
C ALA A 143 6.43 5.78 -5.33
N LEU A 144 7.70 6.18 -5.21
CA LEU A 144 8.84 5.37 -5.66
C LEU A 144 9.15 4.17 -4.75
N THR A 145 8.67 4.20 -3.51
CA THR A 145 9.03 3.23 -2.47
C THR A 145 7.97 2.15 -2.27
N ALA A 146 6.69 2.52 -2.25
CA ALA A 146 5.61 1.61 -1.91
C ALA A 146 5.31 0.66 -3.08
N PRO A 147 5.36 -0.68 -2.87
CA PRO A 147 5.09 -1.67 -3.92
C PRO A 147 3.59 -1.82 -4.16
N VAL A 148 2.96 -0.77 -4.66
CA VAL A 148 1.51 -0.70 -4.87
C VAL A 148 1.17 -0.03 -6.20
N SER A 149 -0.01 -0.31 -6.72
CA SER A 149 -0.50 0.25 -7.98
C SER A 149 -1.17 1.63 -7.81
N ARG A 150 -1.43 2.08 -6.58
CA ARG A 150 -2.13 3.36 -6.30
C ARG A 150 -1.61 4.02 -5.04
N ILE A 151 -1.36 5.32 -5.13
CA ILE A 151 -1.07 6.18 -3.97
C ILE A 151 -2.20 7.20 -3.85
N MET A 152 -2.92 7.16 -2.73
CA MET A 152 -4.01 8.09 -2.42
C MET A 152 -3.46 9.25 -1.61
N VAL A 153 -3.40 10.44 -2.21
CA VAL A 153 -2.89 11.65 -1.57
C VAL A 153 -4.04 12.45 -0.97
N ARG A 154 -4.02 12.64 0.34
CA ARG A 154 -5.03 13.43 1.11
C ARG A 154 -6.47 13.00 0.84
N GLN A 155 -6.69 11.70 0.68
CA GLN A 155 -8.00 11.09 0.42
C GLN A 155 -8.20 9.87 1.33
N PRO A 156 -9.44 9.54 1.72
CA PRO A 156 -9.73 8.28 2.41
C PRO A 156 -9.41 7.09 1.50
N GLN A 157 -8.31 6.40 1.78
CA GLN A 157 -7.78 5.33 0.93
C GLN A 157 -8.83 4.27 0.60
N SER A 158 -9.61 3.84 1.59
CA SER A 158 -10.62 2.78 1.43
C SER A 158 -11.73 3.08 0.41
N LYS A 159 -11.98 4.38 0.14
CA LYS A 159 -12.98 4.82 -0.85
C LYS A 159 -12.32 5.29 -2.15
N ALA A 160 -11.25 6.09 -2.02
CA ALA A 160 -10.62 6.75 -3.15
C ALA A 160 -9.96 5.78 -4.13
N ASN A 161 -9.41 4.65 -3.66
CA ASN A 161 -8.75 3.66 -4.51
C ASN A 161 -9.68 2.99 -5.53
N ALA A 162 -10.98 2.94 -5.25
CA ALA A 162 -12.00 2.42 -6.16
C ALA A 162 -12.50 3.46 -7.19
N GLY A 163 -11.87 4.62 -7.25
CA GLY A 163 -12.30 5.76 -8.04
C GLY A 163 -13.33 6.64 -7.33
N ALA A 164 -13.29 7.93 -7.63
CA ALA A 164 -14.23 8.91 -7.11
C ALA A 164 -14.39 10.07 -8.11
N PHE A 165 -15.49 10.83 -8.00
CA PHE A 165 -15.77 11.94 -8.90
C PHE A 165 -14.72 13.06 -8.87
N ASN A 166 -13.88 13.09 -7.84
CA ASN A 166 -12.87 14.13 -7.62
C ASN A 166 -11.43 13.63 -7.67
N ASN A 167 -11.16 12.42 -8.16
CA ASN A 167 -9.78 11.91 -8.26
C ASN A 167 -9.37 11.38 -9.64
N GLY A 168 -10.26 11.47 -10.63
CA GLY A 168 -9.96 11.12 -12.02
C GLY A 168 -9.72 9.63 -12.30
N MET A 169 -9.85 8.76 -11.31
CA MET A 169 -9.68 7.32 -11.48
C MET A 169 -11.02 6.68 -11.90
N PRO A 170 -11.01 5.67 -12.78
CA PRO A 170 -12.22 4.92 -13.12
C PRO A 170 -12.86 4.30 -11.86
N MET A 171 -14.18 4.49 -11.72
CA MET A 171 -14.94 3.89 -10.62
C MET A 171 -15.18 2.41 -10.88
N THR A 172 -14.77 1.55 -9.96
CA THR A 172 -14.87 0.10 -10.09
C THR A 172 -14.75 -0.60 -8.73
N SER A 173 -15.27 -1.81 -8.63
CA SER A 173 -14.97 -2.72 -7.52
C SER A 173 -13.80 -3.67 -7.79
N SER A 174 -13.28 -3.70 -9.02
CA SER A 174 -12.17 -4.57 -9.44
C SER A 174 -10.89 -3.77 -9.62
N LEU A 175 -9.92 -3.99 -8.72
CA LEU A 175 -8.68 -3.25 -8.66
C LEU A 175 -7.51 -4.15 -9.05
N GLY A 176 -6.86 -3.86 -10.19
CA GLY A 176 -5.63 -4.54 -10.59
C GLY A 176 -4.47 -4.19 -9.64
N CYS A 177 -3.66 -5.16 -9.29
CA CYS A 177 -2.51 -5.00 -8.40
C CYS A 177 -1.17 -5.04 -9.15
N GLY A 178 -1.19 -5.17 -10.48
CA GLY A 178 -0.02 -5.22 -11.33
C GLY A 178 0.93 -6.37 -11.00
N THR A 179 2.15 -6.27 -11.45
CA THR A 179 3.21 -7.26 -11.18
C THR A 179 3.51 -7.40 -9.68
N TRP A 180 3.30 -6.36 -8.89
CA TRP A 180 3.42 -6.40 -7.44
C TRP A 180 2.51 -7.46 -6.79
N GLY A 181 1.29 -7.62 -7.32
CA GLY A 181 0.30 -8.59 -6.84
C GLY A 181 0.14 -9.82 -7.74
N GLY A 182 1.07 -10.04 -8.69
CA GLY A 182 1.00 -11.16 -9.63
C GLY A 182 -0.08 -11.01 -10.71
N ASN A 183 -0.51 -9.78 -11.00
CA ASN A 183 -1.50 -9.47 -12.04
C ASN A 183 -0.87 -8.75 -13.22
N ILE A 184 -1.46 -8.88 -14.41
CA ILE A 184 -1.06 -8.10 -15.59
C ILE A 184 -1.73 -6.72 -15.64
N VAL A 185 -2.83 -6.51 -14.91
CA VAL A 185 -3.54 -5.23 -14.82
C VAL A 185 -3.11 -4.50 -13.55
N SER A 186 -2.54 -3.29 -13.70
CA SER A 186 -2.08 -2.45 -12.60
C SER A 186 -3.00 -1.26 -12.30
N GLU A 187 -4.13 -1.16 -12.95
CA GLU A 187 -5.07 -0.03 -12.84
C GLU A 187 -6.47 -0.48 -12.42
N ASN A 188 -7.36 0.49 -12.22
CA ASN A 188 -8.77 0.24 -11.98
C ASN A 188 -9.39 -0.40 -13.20
N VAL A 189 -9.98 -1.60 -13.05
CA VAL A 189 -10.56 -2.33 -14.16
C VAL A 189 -11.83 -1.61 -14.65
N HIS A 190 -11.87 -1.28 -15.93
CA HIS A 190 -13.01 -0.61 -16.56
C HIS A 190 -13.25 -1.12 -17.99
N LEU A 191 -14.11 -0.46 -18.75
CA LEU A 191 -14.61 -0.94 -20.05
C LEU A 191 -13.49 -1.42 -21.00
N LYS A 192 -12.36 -0.72 -21.09
CA LYS A 192 -11.27 -1.12 -22.00
C LYS A 192 -10.72 -2.54 -21.76
N HIS A 193 -10.81 -3.05 -20.52
CA HIS A 193 -10.35 -4.41 -20.16
C HIS A 193 -11.28 -5.52 -20.58
N TYR A 194 -12.51 -5.17 -20.97
CA TYR A 194 -13.53 -6.09 -21.49
C TYR A 194 -13.66 -6.03 -23.01
N MET A 195 -12.92 -5.11 -23.65
CA MET A 195 -12.93 -4.93 -25.09
C MET A 195 -11.77 -5.67 -25.73
N ASN A 196 -12.06 -6.30 -26.87
CA ASN A 196 -10.99 -6.78 -27.75
C ASN A 196 -10.59 -5.65 -28.72
N THR A 197 -9.29 -5.43 -28.90
CA THR A 197 -8.76 -4.39 -29.79
C THR A 197 -8.07 -5.05 -30.98
N THR A 198 -8.41 -4.60 -32.19
CA THR A 198 -7.70 -5.00 -33.41
C THR A 198 -6.82 -3.84 -33.87
N TRP A 199 -5.55 -4.11 -34.00
CA TRP A 199 -4.58 -3.14 -34.53
C TRP A 199 -4.61 -3.19 -36.07
N VAL A 200 -4.67 -2.02 -36.70
CA VAL A 200 -4.45 -1.84 -38.13
C VAL A 200 -3.14 -1.09 -38.32
N SER A 201 -2.11 -1.78 -38.79
CA SER A 201 -0.80 -1.18 -39.04
C SER A 201 -0.70 -0.76 -40.52
N VAL A 202 -0.44 0.52 -40.74
CA VAL A 202 -0.19 1.10 -42.05
C VAL A 202 1.27 1.54 -42.12
N PRO A 203 2.00 1.24 -43.21
CA PRO A 203 3.39 1.68 -43.34
C PRO A 203 3.53 3.20 -43.21
N ILE A 204 4.52 3.63 -42.45
CA ILE A 204 4.93 5.04 -42.34
C ILE A 204 6.35 5.17 -42.89
N LYS A 205 6.82 6.42 -43.05
CA LYS A 205 8.23 6.67 -43.35
C LYS A 205 9.09 6.09 -42.23
N ILE A 206 10.19 5.46 -42.61
CA ILE A 206 11.15 4.90 -41.62
C ILE A 206 11.64 6.06 -40.74
N ASP A 207 11.47 5.89 -39.45
CA ASP A 207 11.94 6.76 -38.38
C ASP A 207 12.71 5.87 -37.39
N GLN A 208 13.90 5.48 -37.83
CA GLN A 208 14.78 4.61 -37.07
C GLN A 208 15.90 5.48 -36.48
N PRO A 209 15.97 5.62 -35.17
CA PRO A 209 17.11 6.29 -34.53
C PRO A 209 18.41 5.50 -34.80
N SER A 210 19.53 6.21 -34.82
CA SER A 210 20.85 5.55 -34.89
C SER A 210 21.17 4.85 -33.56
N ASP A 211 22.09 3.89 -33.61
CA ASP A 211 22.52 3.18 -32.41
C ASP A 211 23.20 4.11 -31.38
N ASP A 212 23.90 5.13 -31.86
CA ASP A 212 24.44 6.19 -31.02
C ASP A 212 23.34 7.01 -30.30
N GLU A 213 22.22 7.32 -30.98
CA GLU A 213 21.05 7.96 -30.36
C GLU A 213 20.34 7.05 -29.35
N LEU A 214 20.31 5.74 -29.58
CA LEU A 214 19.64 4.76 -28.70
C LEU A 214 20.47 4.43 -27.47
N PHE A 215 21.77 4.26 -27.62
CA PHE A 215 22.64 3.74 -26.59
C PHE A 215 23.55 4.79 -25.96
N GLY A 216 23.78 5.94 -26.64
CA GLY A 216 24.61 7.03 -26.15
C GLY A 216 26.00 6.52 -25.71
N ASP A 217 26.41 6.85 -24.49
CA ASP A 217 27.70 6.46 -23.92
C ASP A 217 27.86 4.94 -23.73
N PHE A 218 26.82 4.17 -23.90
CA PHE A 218 26.83 2.70 -23.83
C PHE A 218 26.98 2.03 -25.19
N TYR A 219 26.98 2.81 -26.29
CA TYR A 219 27.16 2.27 -27.62
C TYR A 219 28.63 1.88 -27.87
N ASP A 220 28.85 0.61 -28.16
CA ASP A 220 30.16 0.07 -28.53
C ASP A 220 30.06 -0.64 -29.89
N PRO A 221 30.52 0.01 -30.98
CA PRO A 221 30.50 -0.60 -32.32
C PRO A 221 31.27 -1.93 -32.45
N ALA A 222 32.20 -2.20 -31.54
CA ALA A 222 32.97 -3.46 -31.57
C ALA A 222 32.11 -4.67 -31.21
N LEU A 223 31.06 -4.48 -30.35
CA LEU A 223 30.15 -5.56 -29.97
C LEU A 223 29.26 -6.03 -31.14
N GLU A 224 28.93 -5.14 -32.07
CA GLU A 224 28.17 -5.51 -33.28
C GLU A 224 28.97 -6.40 -34.22
N MET A 225 30.28 -6.16 -34.37
CA MET A 225 31.16 -6.96 -35.21
C MET A 225 31.32 -8.37 -34.68
N GLU A 226 31.45 -8.53 -33.36
CA GLU A 226 31.54 -9.86 -32.72
C GLU A 226 30.25 -10.67 -32.89
N ALA A 227 29.07 -10.03 -32.79
CA ALA A 227 27.79 -10.67 -32.99
C ALA A 227 27.60 -11.15 -34.44
N ALA A 228 27.96 -10.31 -35.41
CA ALA A 228 27.86 -10.66 -36.84
C ALA A 228 28.83 -11.79 -37.24
N GLU A 229 30.03 -11.83 -36.67
CA GLU A 229 30.99 -12.92 -36.87
C GLU A 229 30.52 -14.24 -36.22
N GLY A 230 29.84 -14.16 -35.05
CA GLY A 230 29.27 -15.32 -34.37
C GLY A 230 28.10 -15.94 -35.12
N GLU A 231 27.24 -15.16 -35.76
CA GLU A 231 26.14 -15.67 -36.61
C GLU A 231 26.63 -16.30 -37.90
N ALA A 232 27.71 -15.80 -38.50
CA ALA A 232 28.31 -16.34 -39.71
C ALA A 232 29.00 -17.72 -39.49
N MET A 233 29.36 -18.06 -38.25
CA MET A 233 29.93 -19.36 -37.88
C MET A 233 28.90 -20.44 -37.57
N VAL A 234 27.60 -20.12 -37.45
CA VAL A 234 26.50 -21.05 -37.10
C VAL A 234 25.63 -21.38 -38.31
N ALA A 235 25.81 -20.74 -39.45
CA ALA A 235 25.15 -20.99 -40.72
C ALA A 235 26.04 -21.87 -41.62
#